data_8fd5c3f77471a850766bf707024bfc36
#
_entry.id   8fd5c3f77471a850766bf707024bfc36
#
_cell.length_a   1.000
_cell.length_b   1.000
_cell.length_c   1.000
_cell.angle_alpha   90.00
_cell.angle_beta   90.00
_cell.angle_gamma   90.00
#
_symmetry.space_group_name_H-M   'P 1'
#
loop_
_entity.id
_entity.type
_entity.pdbx_description
1 polymer ?
#
loop_
_entity_poly.entity_id
_entity_poly.type
_entity_poly.pdbx_seq_one_letter_code
_entity_poly.pdbx_strand_id
1 'polypeptide(L)'
;YLYAVKKAADYKIMVNAHEATRPTGICRTYPNLIGNESARGTEYESFGGNKVYHTTILPFTRLVGGPMDYTPGIFETHCNKMNPANNSQVRSTIARQLALYVTMYSPLQMAADIPENYERSGSRTGRIHHNCP
;
A
#
# COMPACT_ATOMS: atom_id res chain seq x y z
N TYR A 1 0.98 20.12 9.22
CA TYR A 1 1.73 18.87 9.00
C TYR A 1 2.97 18.76 9.89
N LEU A 2 3.97 19.63 9.72
CA LEU A 2 5.23 19.60 10.50
C LEU A 2 5.01 19.70 12.02
N TYR A 3 4.05 20.52 12.45
CA TYR A 3 3.66 20.62 13.86
C TYR A 3 3.24 19.26 14.41
N ALA A 4 2.38 18.54 13.70
CA ALA A 4 1.90 17.22 14.12
C ALA A 4 3.06 16.20 14.22
N VAL A 5 3.97 16.19 13.25
CA VAL A 5 5.16 15.32 13.26
C VAL A 5 6.04 15.58 14.48
N LYS A 6 6.34 16.86 14.76
CA LYS A 6 7.12 17.27 15.94
C LYS A 6 6.42 16.88 17.24
N LYS A 7 5.11 17.16 17.32
CA LYS A 7 4.33 16.85 18.51
C LYS A 7 4.25 15.36 18.78
N ALA A 8 4.10 14.54 17.73
CA ALA A 8 4.16 13.08 17.85
C ALA A 8 5.50 12.59 18.39
N ALA A 9 6.61 13.22 17.97
CA ALA A 9 7.95 12.89 18.47
C ALA A 9 8.07 13.11 19.98
N ASP A 10 7.48 14.20 20.53
CA ASP A 10 7.44 14.47 21.98
C ASP A 10 6.82 13.29 22.76
N TYR A 11 5.86 12.60 22.16
CA TYR A 11 5.18 11.43 22.72
C TYR A 11 5.77 10.09 22.28
N LYS A 12 6.89 10.08 21.57
CA LYS A 12 7.55 8.87 21.01
C LYS A 12 6.62 8.08 20.09
N ILE A 13 5.79 8.76 19.30
CA ILE A 13 4.86 8.17 18.34
C ILE A 13 5.44 8.29 16.95
N MET A 14 5.45 7.17 16.21
CA MET A 14 5.74 7.14 14.78
C MET A 14 4.54 7.66 13.98
N VAL A 15 4.83 8.34 12.88
CA VAL A 15 3.82 8.93 11.99
C VAL A 15 3.96 8.32 10.61
N ASN A 16 2.85 7.82 10.08
CA ASN A 16 2.66 7.46 8.69
C ASN A 16 1.44 8.24 8.18
N ALA A 17 1.65 9.21 7.30
CA ALA A 17 0.63 10.20 6.97
C ALA A 17 0.07 9.96 5.57
N HIS A 18 -1.27 9.94 5.45
CA HIS A 18 -1.97 9.95 4.17
C HIS A 18 -2.37 11.37 3.75
N GLU A 19 -2.65 11.58 2.46
CA GLU A 19 -3.03 12.88 1.88
C GLU A 19 -2.03 14.00 2.21
N ALA A 20 -0.81 13.60 2.55
CA ALA A 20 0.25 14.50 2.96
C ALA A 20 0.87 15.23 1.77
N THR A 21 1.60 16.29 2.06
CA THR A 21 2.41 16.98 1.07
C THR A 21 3.46 16.04 0.47
N ARG A 22 3.89 16.32 -0.77
CA ARG A 22 5.00 15.58 -1.39
C ARG A 22 6.22 15.55 -0.46
N PRO A 23 7.01 14.45 -0.48
CA PRO A 23 8.20 14.33 0.34
C PRO A 23 9.22 15.42 0.03
N THR A 24 9.75 16.04 1.08
CA THR A 24 10.77 17.11 1.00
C THR A 24 12.02 16.77 1.82
N GLY A 25 12.20 15.49 2.19
CA GLY A 25 13.30 15.05 3.03
C GLY A 25 13.06 15.21 4.54
N ILE A 26 11.88 15.64 4.96
CA ILE A 26 11.53 15.85 6.37
C ILE A 26 11.70 14.57 7.21
N CYS A 27 11.47 13.40 6.63
CA CYS A 27 11.69 12.10 7.29
C CYS A 27 13.16 11.86 7.71
N ARG A 28 14.12 12.53 7.08
CA ARG A 28 15.54 12.48 7.49
C ARG A 28 15.83 13.36 8.69
N THR A 29 15.08 14.45 8.86
CA THR A 29 15.19 15.35 10.00
C THR A 29 14.40 14.84 11.20
N TYR A 30 13.24 14.26 10.94
CA TYR A 30 12.32 13.73 11.95
C TYR A 30 12.10 12.23 11.70
N PRO A 31 12.92 11.36 12.29
CA PRO A 31 12.90 9.91 11.99
C PRO A 31 11.62 9.21 12.47
N ASN A 32 10.82 9.85 13.32
CA ASN A 32 9.49 9.38 13.68
C ASN A 32 8.46 9.50 12.54
N LEU A 33 8.73 10.31 11.50
CA LEU A 33 7.97 10.30 10.25
C LEU A 33 8.51 9.17 9.39
N ILE A 34 7.91 7.99 9.50
CA ILE A 34 8.39 6.77 8.87
C ILE A 34 7.98 6.65 7.40
N GLY A 35 6.89 7.31 7.01
CA GLY A 35 6.41 7.31 5.62
C GLY A 35 5.22 8.23 5.44
N ASN A 36 4.83 8.40 4.20
CA ASN A 36 3.58 9.03 3.84
C ASN A 36 3.08 8.51 2.48
N GLU A 37 1.80 8.69 2.19
CA GLU A 37 1.23 8.31 0.91
C GLU A 37 1.71 9.27 -0.21
N SER A 38 1.29 10.52 -0.18
CA SER A 38 1.67 11.63 -1.08
C SER A 38 1.57 11.34 -2.58
N ALA A 39 0.89 10.28 -2.96
CA ALA A 39 0.49 9.90 -4.31
C ALA A 39 -0.67 8.91 -4.19
N ARG A 40 -1.36 8.60 -5.29
CA ARG A 40 -2.48 7.66 -5.26
C ARG A 40 -2.02 6.27 -4.83
N GLY A 41 -2.50 5.83 -3.67
CA GLY A 41 -2.33 4.49 -3.14
C GLY A 41 -3.46 3.54 -3.56
N THR A 42 -3.55 2.40 -2.89
CA THR A 42 -4.56 1.36 -3.17
C THR A 42 -5.99 1.85 -2.92
N GLU A 43 -6.24 2.76 -1.99
CA GLU A 43 -7.59 3.24 -1.69
C GLU A 43 -8.29 3.87 -2.92
N TYR A 44 -7.52 4.46 -3.84
CA TYR A 44 -8.06 5.04 -5.07
C TYR A 44 -8.69 4.02 -6.01
N GLU A 45 -8.45 2.73 -5.81
CA GLU A 45 -9.14 1.69 -6.56
C GLU A 45 -10.66 1.70 -6.28
N SER A 46 -11.09 2.14 -5.09
CA SER A 46 -12.51 2.31 -4.75
C SER A 46 -13.15 3.60 -5.28
N PHE A 47 -12.36 4.53 -5.82
CA PHE A 47 -12.80 5.84 -6.35
C PHE A 47 -12.61 5.98 -7.88
N GLY A 48 -12.70 4.90 -8.62
CA GLY A 48 -12.53 4.91 -10.07
C GLY A 48 -11.24 4.26 -10.56
N GLY A 49 -10.38 3.84 -9.65
CA GLY A 49 -9.21 3.01 -9.90
C GLY A 49 -7.97 3.77 -10.34
N ASN A 50 -6.85 3.08 -10.24
CA ASN A 50 -5.59 3.47 -10.82
C ASN A 50 -5.42 2.82 -12.21
N LYS A 51 -4.64 3.46 -13.07
CA LYS A 51 -4.24 2.81 -14.33
C LYS A 51 -3.28 1.65 -14.03
N VAL A 52 -3.34 0.59 -14.83
CA VAL A 52 -2.54 -0.63 -14.61
C VAL A 52 -1.04 -0.33 -14.48
N TYR A 53 -0.52 0.64 -15.22
CA TYR A 53 0.89 1.03 -15.18
C TYR A 53 1.25 1.96 -14.01
N HIS A 54 0.30 2.42 -13.19
CA HIS A 54 0.57 3.37 -12.11
C HIS A 54 1.66 2.86 -11.15
N THR A 55 1.56 1.61 -10.74
CA THR A 55 2.53 1.00 -9.81
C THR A 55 3.93 0.78 -10.41
N THR A 56 4.08 0.83 -11.72
CA THR A 56 5.40 0.73 -12.38
C THR A 56 6.10 2.08 -12.50
N ILE A 57 5.36 3.18 -12.35
CA ILE A 57 5.91 4.54 -12.41
C ILE A 57 6.37 5.02 -11.03
N LEU A 58 5.65 4.66 -9.97
CA LEU A 58 5.89 5.15 -8.62
C LEU A 58 7.32 4.91 -8.09
N PRO A 59 7.97 3.75 -8.33
CA PRO A 59 9.36 3.53 -7.93
C PRO A 59 10.35 4.55 -8.49
N PHE A 60 10.08 5.05 -9.69
CA PHE A 60 10.95 5.99 -10.40
C PHE A 60 10.55 7.46 -10.24
N THR A 61 9.46 7.73 -9.56
CA THR A 61 8.93 9.09 -9.37
C THR A 61 8.71 9.37 -7.89
N ARG A 62 7.61 8.88 -7.32
CA ARG A 62 7.23 9.17 -5.92
C ARG A 62 8.25 8.64 -4.91
N LEU A 63 8.75 7.41 -5.09
CA LEU A 63 9.67 6.79 -4.14
C LEU A 63 11.08 7.39 -4.16
N VAL A 64 11.44 8.15 -5.19
CA VAL A 64 12.69 8.94 -5.19
C VAL A 64 12.71 9.95 -4.04
N GLY A 65 11.54 10.43 -3.62
CA GLY A 65 11.39 11.34 -2.47
C GLY A 65 11.43 10.68 -1.10
N GLY A 66 11.42 9.35 -1.03
CA GLY A 66 11.42 8.58 0.22
C GLY A 66 10.28 7.56 0.31
N PRO A 67 10.15 6.88 1.48
CA PRO A 67 9.17 5.83 1.69
C PRO A 67 7.74 6.25 1.34
N MET A 68 6.97 5.32 0.79
CA MET A 68 5.56 5.52 0.45
C MET A 68 4.69 4.45 1.09
N ASP A 69 3.64 4.85 1.80
CA ASP A 69 2.58 3.95 2.17
C ASP A 69 1.60 3.78 1.00
N TYR A 70 1.83 2.75 0.20
CA TYR A 70 0.95 2.41 -0.93
C TYR A 70 -0.26 1.59 -0.49
N THR A 71 -0.21 0.96 0.68
CA THR A 71 -1.20 0.01 1.20
C THR A 71 -1.47 -1.17 0.24
N PRO A 72 -0.44 -1.96 -0.12
CA PRO A 72 -0.61 -3.11 -1.00
C PRO A 72 -1.29 -4.29 -0.31
N GLY A 73 -1.58 -5.34 -1.06
CA GLY A 73 -2.03 -6.62 -0.51
C GLY A 73 -3.51 -6.93 -0.71
N ILE A 74 -4.21 -6.26 -1.62
CA ILE A 74 -5.58 -6.64 -1.98
C ILE A 74 -5.56 -7.93 -2.79
N PHE A 75 -6.15 -9.00 -2.25
CA PHE A 75 -6.27 -10.31 -2.89
C PHE A 75 -7.65 -10.55 -3.50
N GLU A 76 -8.71 -10.00 -2.88
CA GLU A 76 -10.02 -9.92 -3.52
C GLU A 76 -10.15 -8.64 -4.34
N THR A 77 -9.98 -8.79 -5.64
CA THR A 77 -9.90 -7.64 -6.55
C THR A 77 -11.25 -7.03 -6.93
N HIS A 78 -12.37 -7.68 -6.59
CA HIS A 78 -13.71 -7.17 -6.89
C HIS A 78 -14.36 -6.62 -5.64
N CYS A 79 -14.48 -5.29 -5.57
CA CYS A 79 -15.00 -4.61 -4.37
C CYS A 79 -16.46 -4.96 -4.07
N ASN A 80 -17.26 -5.35 -5.07
CA ASN A 80 -18.67 -5.72 -4.89
C ASN A 80 -18.86 -7.00 -4.07
N LYS A 81 -17.84 -7.83 -3.91
CA LYS A 81 -17.90 -8.99 -3.01
C LYS A 81 -17.90 -8.60 -1.53
N MET A 82 -17.30 -7.45 -1.23
CA MET A 82 -17.25 -6.88 0.12
C MET A 82 -18.39 -5.86 0.34
N ASN A 83 -18.68 -5.07 -0.67
CA ASN A 83 -19.78 -4.10 -0.68
C ASN A 83 -20.52 -4.19 -2.02
N PRO A 84 -21.73 -4.82 -2.07
CA PRO A 84 -22.49 -5.01 -3.30
C PRO A 84 -22.79 -3.75 -4.10
N ALA A 85 -22.79 -2.59 -3.44
CA ALA A 85 -23.00 -1.31 -4.10
C ALA A 85 -21.73 -0.76 -4.79
N ASN A 86 -20.56 -1.31 -4.50
CA ASN A 86 -19.30 -0.86 -5.06
C ASN A 86 -18.86 -1.77 -6.21
N ASN A 87 -19.06 -1.29 -7.45
CA ASN A 87 -18.65 -1.99 -8.66
C ASN A 87 -17.19 -1.74 -9.07
N SER A 88 -16.39 -1.08 -8.23
CA SER A 88 -14.96 -0.86 -8.49
C SER A 88 -14.18 -2.17 -8.49
N GLN A 89 -13.09 -2.17 -9.21
CA GLN A 89 -12.18 -3.32 -9.30
C GLN A 89 -10.72 -2.87 -9.16
N VAL A 90 -9.96 -3.56 -8.33
CA VAL A 90 -8.51 -3.42 -8.26
C VAL A 90 -7.89 -4.11 -9.48
N ARG A 91 -7.34 -3.32 -10.40
CA ARG A 91 -6.77 -3.82 -11.67
C ARG A 91 -5.38 -4.42 -11.46
N SER A 92 -5.34 -5.50 -10.69
CA SER A 92 -4.12 -6.16 -10.25
C SER A 92 -4.29 -7.68 -10.23
N THR A 93 -3.20 -8.38 -9.91
CA THR A 93 -3.17 -9.81 -9.61
C THR A 93 -2.55 -10.02 -8.24
N ILE A 94 -2.80 -11.17 -7.60
CA ILE A 94 -2.18 -11.53 -6.31
C ILE A 94 -0.65 -11.44 -6.40
N ALA A 95 -0.06 -11.98 -7.47
CA ALA A 95 1.39 -11.94 -7.68
C ALA A 95 1.90 -10.49 -7.74
N ARG A 96 1.17 -9.60 -8.42
CA ARG A 96 1.51 -8.18 -8.46
C ARG A 96 1.36 -7.52 -7.10
N GLN A 97 0.30 -7.80 -6.35
CA GLN A 97 0.11 -7.27 -5.00
C GLN A 97 1.26 -7.69 -4.07
N LEU A 98 1.72 -8.93 -4.16
CA LEU A 98 2.90 -9.41 -3.42
C LEU A 98 4.18 -8.70 -3.86
N ALA A 99 4.38 -8.49 -5.16
CA ALA A 99 5.54 -7.77 -5.68
C ALA A 99 5.60 -6.32 -5.20
N LEU A 100 4.46 -5.67 -4.93
CA LEU A 100 4.41 -4.31 -4.43
C LEU A 100 5.06 -4.16 -3.03
N TYR A 101 5.06 -5.19 -2.20
CA TYR A 101 5.77 -5.17 -0.92
C TYR A 101 7.29 -5.00 -1.07
N VAL A 102 7.83 -5.42 -2.21
CA VAL A 102 9.26 -5.27 -2.53
C VAL A 102 9.52 -3.96 -3.27
N THR A 103 8.66 -3.60 -4.22
CA THR A 103 8.89 -2.46 -5.11
C THR A 103 8.41 -1.12 -4.54
N MET A 104 7.44 -1.14 -3.60
CA MET A 104 6.95 0.04 -2.90
C MET A 104 7.56 0.09 -1.50
N TYR A 105 8.78 0.63 -1.41
CA TYR A 105 9.49 0.68 -0.14
C TYR A 105 8.72 1.51 0.90
N SER A 106 8.45 0.88 2.04
CA SER A 106 7.93 1.51 3.24
C SER A 106 8.43 0.79 4.49
N PRO A 107 8.85 1.49 5.54
CA PRO A 107 9.19 0.87 6.83
C PRO A 107 8.00 0.22 7.53
N LEU A 108 6.79 0.67 7.21
CA LEU A 108 5.53 0.08 7.64
C LEU A 108 4.77 -0.43 6.42
N GLN A 109 4.59 -1.74 6.34
CA GLN A 109 3.82 -2.38 5.28
C GLN A 109 2.43 -2.75 5.79
N MET A 110 1.41 -2.42 5.00
CA MET A 110 0.02 -2.72 5.30
C MET A 110 -0.42 -4.01 4.61
N ALA A 111 -1.25 -4.81 5.29
CA ALA A 111 -2.00 -5.90 4.69
C ALA A 111 -3.42 -5.38 4.42
N ALA A 112 -3.66 -4.92 3.18
CA ALA A 112 -4.82 -4.10 2.85
C ALA A 112 -6.11 -4.89 2.57
N ASP A 113 -6.13 -6.19 2.82
CA ASP A 113 -7.32 -7.04 2.66
C ASP A 113 -7.74 -7.66 4.01
N ILE A 114 -8.88 -8.31 4.05
CA ILE A 114 -9.36 -9.03 5.23
C ILE A 114 -8.70 -10.42 5.35
N PRO A 115 -8.56 -10.96 6.58
CA PRO A 115 -7.90 -12.25 6.82
C PRO A 115 -8.47 -13.39 5.96
N GLU A 116 -9.77 -13.45 5.79
CA GLU A 116 -10.47 -14.51 5.03
C GLU A 116 -10.04 -14.57 3.57
N ASN A 117 -9.68 -13.42 2.97
CA ASN A 117 -9.21 -13.38 1.59
C ASN A 117 -7.78 -13.92 1.47
N TYR A 118 -6.95 -13.70 2.47
CA TYR A 118 -5.60 -14.28 2.55
C TYR A 118 -5.66 -15.80 2.74
N GLU A 119 -6.49 -16.30 3.66
CA GLU A 119 -6.65 -17.74 3.92
C GLU A 119 -7.13 -18.48 2.68
N ARG A 120 -8.12 -17.91 1.99
CA ARG A 120 -8.66 -18.48 0.73
C ARG A 120 -7.61 -18.57 -0.36
N SER A 121 -6.70 -17.61 -0.41
CA SER A 121 -5.62 -17.56 -1.40
C SER A 121 -4.46 -18.47 -1.02
N GLY A 122 -4.11 -18.57 0.26
CA GLY A 122 -3.10 -19.48 0.78
C GLY A 122 -3.42 -20.96 0.51
N SER A 123 -4.70 -21.35 0.62
CA SER A 123 -5.15 -22.70 0.27
C SER A 123 -5.00 -23.03 -1.22
N ARG A 124 -5.05 -22.03 -2.11
CA ARG A 124 -4.79 -22.19 -3.55
C ARG A 124 -3.31 -22.26 -3.85
N THR A 125 -2.49 -21.46 -3.18
CA THR A 125 -1.03 -21.44 -3.37
C THR A 125 -0.37 -22.70 -2.82
N GLY A 126 -0.86 -23.26 -1.72
CA GLY A 126 -0.39 -24.52 -1.17
C GLY A 126 -0.60 -25.74 -2.10
N ARG A 127 -1.60 -25.69 -2.99
CA ARG A 127 -1.79 -26.75 -4.00
C ARG A 127 -0.81 -26.67 -5.17
N ILE A 128 -0.23 -25.50 -5.42
CA ILE A 128 0.76 -25.30 -6.50
C ILE A 128 2.12 -25.87 -6.07
N HIS A 129 2.46 -25.80 -4.77
CA HIS A 129 3.73 -26.32 -4.26
C HIS A 129 3.81 -27.85 -4.16
N HIS A 130 2.68 -28.55 -4.16
CA HIS A 130 2.69 -30.03 -4.10
C HIS A 130 2.77 -30.71 -5.48
N ASN A 131 2.73 -29.96 -6.59
CA ASN A 131 2.75 -30.49 -7.96
C ASN A 131 3.93 -30.00 -8.80
N CYS A 132 5.02 -29.52 -8.19
CA CYS A 132 6.29 -29.39 -8.91
C CYS A 132 7.08 -30.70 -8.73
N PRO A 133 7.42 -31.39 -9.83
CA PRO A 133 8.23 -32.61 -9.79
C PRO A 133 9.67 -32.34 -9.34
#